data_d32d0eb03887c8364d70c4f5e91ff3a2
#
_entry.id   d32d0eb03887c8364d70c4f5e91ff3a2
#
_cell.length_a   1.000
_cell.length_b   1.000
_cell.length_c   1.000
_cell.angle_alpha   90.00
_cell.angle_beta   90.00
_cell.angle_gamma   90.00
#
_symmetry.space_group_name_H-M   'P 1'
#
loop_
_entity.id
_entity.type
_entity.pdbx_description
1 polymer ?
#
loop_
_entity_poly.entity_id
_entity_poly.type
_entity_poly.pdbx_seq_one_letter_code
_entity_poly.pdbx_strand_id
1 'polypeptide(L)'
;MWKRFSHCNELRQSNLQFKHGSLKRVDPDAKVAEWQDRNGKTQHQAYDYLVMATGLKRHWPAVPKSGSYEEYLKDGKGFISKIVGGDPQNPQQGRRIVVIGAGAVGIEFAAEIKTNYPGIQVTLIHSRDQVLSSEPLPSEVKDKVREILVEEGVEVITGNRASITELPNSEFEVKLADGRVLTADFVIDSTRKGEPTTEPLPEASLNKDNEVMVNLDLSFKDTIPNAASHFGVGDVVEWSGIKRAGSAMVMGMAAAHNIYADILNSENENAPTEEQYNHIKLSKWEPVIGIAIGKQCLTWGSEPGMKYGVEVMEGYFGSDLGWANNLKYIGLTDVDEDNEPAKPEAVKLGDVGVQEISAAA
;
A
#
# COMPACT_ATOMS: atom_id res chain seq x y z
N MET A 1 0.79 -7.24 10.04
CA MET A 1 2.14 -7.53 10.58
C MET A 1 2.73 -6.24 11.15
N TRP A 2 3.51 -6.28 12.22
CA TRP A 2 4.10 -5.12 12.89
C TRP A 2 5.58 -5.38 13.10
N LYS A 3 6.43 -4.42 12.77
CA LYS A 3 7.87 -4.47 13.00
C LYS A 3 8.33 -3.17 13.65
N ARG A 4 9.15 -3.28 14.68
CA ARG A 4 9.82 -2.11 15.27
C ARG A 4 10.99 -1.71 14.40
N PHE A 5 11.09 -0.44 14.03
CA PHE A 5 12.22 0.07 13.26
C PHE A 5 13.58 -0.15 13.96
N SER A 6 13.56 -0.15 15.30
CA SER A 6 14.76 -0.51 16.10
C SER A 6 15.23 -1.96 15.92
N HIS A 7 14.44 -2.84 15.30
CA HIS A 7 14.82 -4.22 14.99
C HIS A 7 15.37 -4.36 13.55
N CYS A 8 15.52 -3.27 12.82
CA CYS A 8 16.19 -3.24 11.51
C CYS A 8 17.54 -2.54 11.68
N ASN A 9 18.64 -3.26 11.45
CA ASN A 9 19.99 -2.70 11.63
C ASN A 9 20.24 -1.46 10.77
N GLU A 10 19.76 -1.51 9.54
CA GLU A 10 19.90 -0.45 8.54
C GLU A 10 19.23 0.86 8.98
N LEU A 11 18.26 0.78 9.87
CA LEU A 11 17.52 1.93 10.40
C LEU A 11 18.10 2.48 11.72
N ARG A 12 19.21 1.88 12.23
CA ARG A 12 19.88 2.31 13.47
C ARG A 12 21.03 3.29 13.22
N GLN A 13 20.94 4.12 12.19
CA GLN A 13 21.97 5.09 11.89
C GLN A 13 21.87 6.32 12.81
N SER A 14 23.01 6.86 13.24
CA SER A 14 23.05 8.01 14.16
C SER A 14 22.48 9.30 13.56
N ASN A 15 22.48 9.41 12.23
CA ASN A 15 21.94 10.53 11.46
C ASN A 15 20.45 10.33 11.06
N LEU A 16 19.83 9.20 11.40
CA LEU A 16 18.41 8.91 11.13
C LEU A 16 17.58 9.16 12.39
N GLN A 17 16.56 10.00 12.28
CA GLN A 17 15.64 10.33 13.36
C GLN A 17 14.21 10.00 12.99
N PHE A 18 13.53 9.19 13.81
CA PHE A 18 12.11 8.91 13.69
C PHE A 18 11.31 9.88 14.57
N LYS A 19 10.39 10.62 13.97
CA LYS A 19 9.46 11.52 14.68
C LYS A 19 8.04 11.03 14.45
N HIS A 20 7.34 10.73 15.52
CA HIS A 20 5.96 10.24 15.46
C HIS A 20 4.98 11.40 15.65
N GLY A 21 4.19 11.67 14.64
CA GLY A 21 3.21 12.74 14.64
C GLY A 21 2.45 12.83 13.33
N SER A 22 1.70 13.91 13.17
CA SER A 22 0.91 14.20 11.97
C SER A 22 1.41 15.49 11.33
N LEU A 23 1.81 15.43 10.06
CA LEU A 23 2.12 16.61 9.26
C LEU A 23 0.87 17.49 9.14
N LYS A 24 1.01 18.79 9.34
CA LYS A 24 -0.08 19.78 9.30
C LYS A 24 0.05 20.76 8.16
N ARG A 25 1.27 21.17 7.85
CA ARG A 25 1.54 22.14 6.79
C ARG A 25 2.97 21.99 6.27
N VAL A 26 3.13 22.18 4.99
CA VAL A 26 4.43 22.39 4.34
C VAL A 26 4.46 23.82 3.82
N ASP A 27 5.50 24.54 4.17
CA ASP A 27 5.82 25.86 3.60
C ASP A 27 7.01 25.68 2.66
N PRO A 28 6.78 25.59 1.34
CA PRO A 28 7.86 25.33 0.40
C PRO A 28 8.79 26.53 0.17
N ASP A 29 8.33 27.75 0.42
CA ASP A 29 9.16 28.94 0.29
C ASP A 29 10.18 29.02 1.44
N ALA A 30 9.72 28.83 2.67
CA ALA A 30 10.57 28.78 3.85
C ALA A 30 11.31 27.45 4.03
N LYS A 31 10.96 26.41 3.27
CA LYS A 31 11.40 25.00 3.47
C LYS A 31 11.21 24.53 4.91
N VAL A 32 10.00 24.69 5.44
CA VAL A 32 9.63 24.27 6.80
C VAL A 32 8.40 23.40 6.77
N ALA A 33 8.47 22.26 7.46
CA ALA A 33 7.34 21.39 7.73
C ALA A 33 6.83 21.62 9.15
N GLU A 34 5.54 21.91 9.30
CA GLU A 34 4.84 21.97 10.58
C GLU A 34 4.14 20.64 10.82
N TRP A 35 4.37 20.06 11.99
CA TRP A 35 3.77 18.78 12.38
C TRP A 35 3.35 18.79 13.85
N GLN A 36 2.41 17.93 14.20
CA GLN A 36 1.91 17.79 15.56
C GLN A 36 2.36 16.46 16.13
N ASP A 37 3.05 16.49 17.27
CA ASP A 37 3.50 15.28 17.96
C ASP A 37 2.34 14.54 18.66
N ARG A 38 2.62 13.39 19.27
CA ARG A 38 1.63 12.57 19.98
C ARG A 38 0.92 13.29 21.13
N ASN A 39 1.53 14.32 21.69
CA ASN A 39 0.97 15.11 22.79
C ASN A 39 0.15 16.29 22.29
N GLY A 40 -0.04 16.42 20.99
CA GLY A 40 -0.74 17.54 20.38
C GLY A 40 0.09 18.82 20.26
N LYS A 41 1.40 18.78 20.58
CA LYS A 41 2.27 19.95 20.50
C LYS A 41 2.72 20.18 19.06
N THR A 42 2.58 21.39 18.58
CA THR A 42 3.09 21.82 17.28
C THR A 42 4.61 21.90 17.29
N GLN A 43 5.21 21.32 16.27
CA GLN A 43 6.64 21.27 16.03
C GLN A 43 6.94 21.79 14.61
N HIS A 44 8.14 22.32 14.40
CA HIS A 44 8.61 22.77 13.10
C HIS A 44 9.91 22.08 12.76
N GLN A 45 10.06 21.70 11.49
CA GLN A 45 11.26 21.08 10.96
C GLN A 45 11.68 21.78 9.67
N ALA A 46 12.82 22.46 9.72
CA ALA A 46 13.47 22.95 8.50
C ALA A 46 14.08 21.77 7.73
N TYR A 47 14.11 21.85 6.42
CA TYR A 47 14.66 20.81 5.54
C TYR A 47 15.33 21.43 4.31
N ASP A 48 16.29 20.74 3.74
CA ASP A 48 16.86 21.05 2.43
C ASP A 48 16.06 20.38 1.32
N TYR A 49 15.68 19.12 1.54
CA TYR A 49 14.82 18.32 0.66
C TYR A 49 13.65 17.71 1.44
N LEU A 50 12.51 17.60 0.77
CA LEU A 50 11.32 16.95 1.32
C LEU A 50 10.83 15.85 0.39
N VAL A 51 10.54 14.67 0.94
CA VAL A 51 9.89 13.58 0.21
C VAL A 51 8.50 13.35 0.80
N MET A 52 7.46 13.56 0.01
CA MET A 52 6.08 13.25 0.37
C MET A 52 5.76 11.80 0.00
N ALA A 53 5.65 10.94 1.02
CA ALA A 53 5.43 9.50 0.86
C ALA A 53 4.24 8.98 1.70
N THR A 54 3.28 9.84 1.98
CA THR A 54 2.19 9.59 2.93
C THR A 54 1.07 8.70 2.40
N GLY A 55 1.04 8.45 1.08
CA GLY A 55 0.13 7.54 0.45
C GLY A 55 -1.33 7.99 0.48
N LEU A 56 -2.24 7.06 0.74
CA LEU A 56 -3.67 7.28 0.77
C LEU A 56 -4.23 7.09 2.19
N LYS A 57 -5.14 7.95 2.59
CA LYS A 57 -6.01 7.76 3.75
C LYS A 57 -7.02 6.67 3.40
N ARG A 58 -6.79 5.50 3.94
CA ARG A 58 -7.67 4.35 3.74
C ARG A 58 -8.57 4.16 4.95
N HIS A 59 -9.70 3.50 4.73
CA HIS A 59 -10.67 3.24 5.77
C HIS A 59 -10.44 1.86 6.41
N TRP A 60 -10.78 1.75 7.70
CA TRP A 60 -10.86 0.46 8.36
C TRP A 60 -11.84 -0.48 7.60
N PRO A 61 -11.54 -1.78 7.44
CA PRO A 61 -10.42 -2.53 8.00
C PRO A 61 -9.17 -2.60 7.12
N ALA A 62 -9.13 -1.97 5.95
CA ALA A 62 -7.99 -2.04 5.04
C ALA A 62 -6.69 -1.51 5.66
N VAL A 63 -6.78 -0.50 6.55
CA VAL A 63 -5.64 0.03 7.29
C VAL A 63 -6.00 0.17 8.75
N PRO A 64 -5.16 -0.33 9.69
CA PRO A 64 -5.33 -0.09 11.12
C PRO A 64 -5.25 1.40 11.46
N LYS A 65 -6.04 1.84 12.43
CA LYS A 65 -6.02 3.22 12.96
C LYS A 65 -5.15 3.36 14.20
N SER A 66 -4.55 2.26 14.65
CA SER A 66 -3.77 2.15 15.87
C SER A 66 -2.48 2.97 15.82
N GLY A 67 -2.20 3.70 16.89
CA GLY A 67 -0.97 4.48 17.08
C GLY A 67 0.10 3.75 17.89
N SER A 68 -0.18 2.52 18.38
CA SER A 68 0.76 1.69 19.15
C SER A 68 0.62 0.21 18.77
N TYR A 69 1.60 -0.59 19.17
CA TYR A 69 1.56 -2.05 18.97
C TYR A 69 0.40 -2.71 19.71
N GLU A 70 0.15 -2.29 20.93
CA GLU A 70 -0.93 -2.81 21.77
C GLU A 70 -2.31 -2.51 21.16
N GLU A 71 -2.49 -1.28 20.66
CA GLU A 71 -3.72 -0.90 19.93
C GLU A 71 -3.87 -1.71 18.65
N TYR A 72 -2.78 -1.88 17.88
CA TYR A 72 -2.78 -2.70 16.67
C TYR A 72 -3.21 -4.14 16.93
N LEU A 73 -2.68 -4.77 17.98
CA LEU A 73 -3.07 -6.12 18.38
C LEU A 73 -4.53 -6.18 18.82
N LYS A 74 -5.00 -5.18 19.57
CA LYS A 74 -6.39 -5.08 20.01
C LYS A 74 -7.33 -4.94 18.83
N ASP A 75 -7.03 -4.04 17.89
CA ASP A 75 -7.84 -3.79 16.69
C ASP A 75 -7.90 -5.04 15.80
N GLY A 76 -6.73 -5.66 15.54
CA GLY A 76 -6.64 -6.87 14.73
C GLY A 76 -7.38 -8.06 15.35
N LYS A 77 -7.17 -8.33 16.64
CA LYS A 77 -7.89 -9.39 17.36
C LYS A 77 -9.39 -9.12 17.39
N GLY A 78 -9.80 -7.88 17.64
CA GLY A 78 -11.20 -7.49 17.65
C GLY A 78 -11.87 -7.66 16.28
N PHE A 79 -11.16 -7.36 15.19
CA PHE A 79 -11.65 -7.58 13.85
C PHE A 79 -11.80 -9.06 13.52
N ILE A 80 -10.77 -9.87 13.79
CA ILE A 80 -10.83 -11.32 13.58
C ILE A 80 -11.94 -11.95 14.42
N SER A 81 -12.09 -11.56 15.69
CA SER A 81 -13.16 -12.07 16.56
C SER A 81 -14.55 -11.80 16.00
N LYS A 82 -14.79 -10.67 15.34
CA LYS A 82 -16.05 -10.37 14.66
C LYS A 82 -16.29 -11.30 13.47
N ILE A 83 -15.25 -11.62 12.71
CA ILE A 83 -15.35 -12.56 11.59
C ILE A 83 -15.66 -13.96 12.07
N VAL A 84 -14.92 -14.46 13.06
CA VAL A 84 -15.03 -15.86 13.52
C VAL A 84 -16.13 -16.09 14.58
N GLY A 85 -16.71 -15.02 15.11
CA GLY A 85 -17.75 -15.10 16.14
C GLY A 85 -17.23 -15.33 17.55
N GLY A 86 -15.97 -14.93 17.83
CA GLY A 86 -15.35 -15.07 19.15
C GLY A 86 -13.86 -15.39 19.09
N ASP A 87 -13.48 -16.55 19.60
CA ASP A 87 -12.08 -16.98 19.64
C ASP A 87 -11.59 -17.44 18.26
N PRO A 88 -10.51 -16.84 17.70
CA PRO A 88 -9.92 -17.28 16.43
C PRO A 88 -9.43 -18.73 16.41
N GLN A 89 -9.10 -19.29 17.57
CA GLN A 89 -8.68 -20.69 17.72
C GLN A 89 -9.88 -21.67 17.66
N ASN A 90 -11.10 -21.16 17.90
CA ASN A 90 -12.32 -21.94 17.86
C ASN A 90 -13.43 -21.20 17.09
N PRO A 91 -13.29 -21.02 15.76
CA PRO A 91 -14.21 -20.27 14.93
C PRO A 91 -15.60 -20.93 14.89
N GLN A 92 -16.65 -20.14 15.01
CA GLN A 92 -18.02 -20.61 14.87
C GLN A 92 -18.28 -21.05 13.42
N GLN A 93 -18.70 -22.31 13.27
CA GLN A 93 -19.01 -22.88 11.95
C GLN A 93 -20.29 -22.29 11.36
N GLY A 94 -20.32 -22.19 10.03
CA GLY A 94 -21.53 -21.74 9.32
C GLY A 94 -21.78 -20.22 9.39
N ARG A 95 -20.89 -19.45 10.01
CA ARG A 95 -21.01 -17.97 9.99
C ARG A 95 -21.02 -17.45 8.56
N ARG A 96 -21.79 -16.40 8.35
CA ARG A 96 -22.03 -15.75 7.06
C ARG A 96 -21.34 -14.39 7.05
N ILE A 97 -20.31 -14.27 6.27
CA ILE A 97 -19.56 -13.01 6.10
C ILE A 97 -19.86 -12.48 4.70
N VAL A 98 -20.27 -11.22 4.64
CA VAL A 98 -20.48 -10.52 3.37
C VAL A 98 -19.37 -9.48 3.21
N VAL A 99 -18.67 -9.53 2.08
CA VAL A 99 -17.71 -8.53 1.66
C VAL A 99 -18.33 -7.72 0.52
N ILE A 100 -18.38 -6.41 0.65
CA ILE A 100 -18.94 -5.51 -0.38
C ILE A 100 -17.83 -4.73 -1.04
N GLY A 101 -17.77 -4.85 -2.38
CA GLY A 101 -16.70 -4.26 -3.19
C GLY A 101 -15.66 -5.28 -3.63
N ALA A 102 -15.65 -5.64 -4.92
CA ALA A 102 -14.68 -6.55 -5.51
C ALA A 102 -13.54 -5.80 -6.22
N GLY A 103 -12.97 -4.79 -5.57
CA GLY A 103 -11.62 -4.30 -5.82
C GLY A 103 -10.59 -5.24 -5.19
N ALA A 104 -9.28 -5.00 -5.36
CA ALA A 104 -8.22 -5.85 -4.85
C ALA A 104 -8.38 -6.16 -3.34
N VAL A 105 -8.60 -5.14 -2.52
CA VAL A 105 -8.78 -5.30 -1.05
C VAL A 105 -9.96 -6.22 -0.70
N GLY A 106 -11.11 -6.06 -1.36
CA GLY A 106 -12.28 -6.92 -1.06
C GLY A 106 -12.09 -8.36 -1.52
N ILE A 107 -11.40 -8.57 -2.62
CA ILE A 107 -11.02 -9.89 -3.12
C ILE A 107 -10.10 -10.59 -2.13
N GLU A 108 -9.05 -9.90 -1.68
CA GLU A 108 -8.09 -10.42 -0.70
C GLU A 108 -8.77 -10.76 0.63
N PHE A 109 -9.63 -9.87 1.17
CA PHE A 109 -10.40 -10.19 2.37
C PHE A 109 -11.29 -11.42 2.22
N ALA A 110 -12.04 -11.50 1.12
CA ALA A 110 -12.95 -12.62 0.91
C ALA A 110 -12.19 -13.96 0.81
N ALA A 111 -11.12 -13.99 0.04
CA ALA A 111 -10.30 -15.17 -0.16
C ALA A 111 -9.54 -15.57 1.11
N GLU A 112 -8.91 -14.62 1.82
CA GLU A 112 -8.19 -14.87 3.07
C GLU A 112 -9.09 -15.41 4.18
N ILE A 113 -10.30 -14.87 4.34
CA ILE A 113 -11.25 -15.38 5.31
C ILE A 113 -11.60 -16.83 4.98
N LYS A 114 -11.88 -17.13 3.72
CA LYS A 114 -12.25 -18.47 3.30
C LYS A 114 -11.12 -19.48 3.46
N THR A 115 -9.88 -19.05 3.16
CA THR A 115 -8.68 -19.89 3.28
C THR A 115 -8.36 -20.22 4.73
N ASN A 116 -8.39 -19.21 5.61
CA ASN A 116 -8.04 -19.39 7.02
C ASN A 116 -9.18 -20.03 7.85
N TYR A 117 -10.44 -19.84 7.43
CA TYR A 117 -11.62 -20.32 8.13
C TYR A 117 -12.58 -21.03 7.15
N PRO A 118 -12.25 -22.23 6.67
CA PRO A 118 -13.03 -22.92 5.63
C PRO A 118 -14.50 -23.18 5.98
N GLY A 119 -14.83 -23.26 7.27
CA GLY A 119 -16.19 -23.43 7.77
C GLY A 119 -17.06 -22.17 7.74
N ILE A 120 -16.48 -21.01 7.42
CA ILE A 120 -17.21 -19.75 7.26
C ILE A 120 -17.73 -19.64 5.82
N GLN A 121 -18.98 -19.18 5.68
CA GLN A 121 -19.55 -18.84 4.38
C GLN A 121 -19.17 -17.40 4.02
N VAL A 122 -18.60 -17.20 2.85
CA VAL A 122 -18.14 -15.89 2.39
C VAL A 122 -18.83 -15.56 1.08
N THR A 123 -19.53 -14.43 1.05
CA THR A 123 -20.18 -13.89 -0.16
C THR A 123 -19.53 -12.54 -0.49
N LEU A 124 -18.94 -12.41 -1.69
CA LEU A 124 -18.38 -11.17 -2.22
C LEU A 124 -19.39 -10.54 -3.18
N ILE A 125 -19.82 -9.30 -2.89
CA ILE A 125 -20.83 -8.60 -3.68
C ILE A 125 -20.17 -7.39 -4.37
N HIS A 126 -20.44 -7.24 -5.68
CA HIS A 126 -19.95 -6.12 -6.47
C HIS A 126 -21.04 -5.49 -7.31
N SER A 127 -21.06 -4.15 -7.34
CA SER A 127 -22.09 -3.40 -8.07
C SER A 127 -21.93 -3.38 -9.59
N ARG A 128 -20.77 -3.74 -10.11
CA ARG A 128 -20.45 -3.84 -11.53
C ARG A 128 -20.35 -5.29 -11.98
N ASP A 129 -20.38 -5.52 -13.29
CA ASP A 129 -20.46 -6.87 -13.86
C ASP A 129 -19.18 -7.69 -13.70
N GLN A 130 -18.02 -7.03 -13.58
CA GLN A 130 -16.72 -7.70 -13.39
C GLN A 130 -16.05 -7.25 -12.10
N VAL A 131 -15.35 -8.16 -11.44
CA VAL A 131 -14.41 -7.87 -10.35
C VAL A 131 -13.28 -6.98 -10.88
N LEU A 132 -12.53 -6.30 -10.01
CA LEU A 132 -11.48 -5.34 -10.38
C LEU A 132 -11.93 -4.32 -11.44
N SER A 133 -13.21 -3.96 -11.43
CA SER A 133 -13.83 -3.15 -12.46
C SER A 133 -13.24 -1.74 -12.61
N SER A 134 -12.57 -1.22 -11.58
CA SER A 134 -11.89 0.07 -11.59
C SER A 134 -10.48 0.00 -12.18
N GLU A 135 -9.93 -1.20 -12.30
CA GLU A 135 -8.57 -1.39 -12.77
C GLU A 135 -8.53 -1.49 -14.29
N PRO A 136 -7.55 -0.87 -14.95
CA PRO A 136 -7.39 -0.92 -16.41
C PRO A 136 -6.78 -2.25 -16.85
N LEU A 137 -7.47 -3.35 -16.55
CA LEU A 137 -7.06 -4.72 -16.84
C LEU A 137 -7.94 -5.33 -17.94
N PRO A 138 -7.41 -6.24 -18.78
CA PRO A 138 -8.21 -7.02 -19.71
C PRO A 138 -9.33 -7.82 -19.03
N SER A 139 -10.45 -8.01 -19.73
CA SER A 139 -11.59 -8.77 -19.18
C SER A 139 -11.22 -10.20 -18.80
N GLU A 140 -10.37 -10.86 -19.57
CA GLU A 140 -9.87 -12.21 -19.31
C GLU A 140 -9.14 -12.35 -17.96
N VAL A 141 -8.41 -11.28 -17.54
CA VAL A 141 -7.75 -11.25 -16.23
C VAL A 141 -8.79 -11.15 -15.12
N LYS A 142 -9.79 -10.30 -15.28
CA LYS A 142 -10.89 -10.12 -14.31
C LYS A 142 -11.74 -11.38 -14.18
N ASP A 143 -12.01 -12.04 -15.30
CA ASP A 143 -12.76 -13.30 -15.34
C ASP A 143 -11.98 -14.42 -14.65
N LYS A 144 -10.64 -14.50 -14.85
CA LYS A 144 -9.79 -15.47 -14.14
C LYS A 144 -9.74 -15.21 -12.65
N VAL A 145 -9.66 -13.96 -12.19
CA VAL A 145 -9.75 -13.62 -10.77
C VAL A 145 -11.06 -14.12 -10.16
N ARG A 146 -12.18 -13.93 -10.86
CA ARG A 146 -13.48 -14.43 -10.42
C ARG A 146 -13.52 -15.96 -10.37
N GLU A 147 -12.96 -16.62 -11.34
CA GLU A 147 -12.84 -18.10 -11.39
C GLU A 147 -12.08 -18.63 -10.16
N ILE A 148 -10.89 -18.07 -9.87
CA ILE A 148 -10.08 -18.46 -8.71
C ILE A 148 -10.84 -18.22 -7.39
N LEU A 149 -11.55 -17.09 -7.24
CA LEU A 149 -12.37 -16.83 -6.05
C LEU A 149 -13.41 -17.93 -5.81
N VAL A 150 -14.07 -18.37 -6.88
CA VAL A 150 -15.07 -19.44 -6.81
C VAL A 150 -14.42 -20.80 -6.49
N GLU A 151 -13.25 -21.09 -7.07
CA GLU A 151 -12.46 -22.30 -6.74
C GLU A 151 -12.03 -22.30 -5.26
N GLU A 152 -11.64 -21.15 -4.70
CA GLU A 152 -11.32 -20.99 -3.27
C GLU A 152 -12.58 -21.06 -2.37
N GLY A 153 -13.77 -21.17 -2.95
CA GLY A 153 -15.04 -21.35 -2.24
C GLY A 153 -15.73 -20.07 -1.79
N VAL A 154 -15.43 -18.94 -2.43
CA VAL A 154 -16.13 -17.68 -2.23
C VAL A 154 -17.31 -17.61 -3.19
N GLU A 155 -18.52 -17.30 -2.65
CA GLU A 155 -19.66 -16.95 -3.48
C GLU A 155 -19.48 -15.54 -4.04
N VAL A 156 -19.52 -15.36 -5.38
CA VAL A 156 -19.31 -14.07 -6.04
C VAL A 156 -20.57 -13.60 -6.75
N ILE A 157 -21.12 -12.47 -6.29
CA ILE A 157 -22.30 -11.81 -6.86
C ILE A 157 -21.83 -10.49 -7.49
N THR A 158 -21.90 -10.41 -8.83
CA THR A 158 -21.58 -9.20 -9.61
C THR A 158 -22.86 -8.56 -10.17
N GLY A 159 -22.77 -7.33 -10.68
CA GLY A 159 -23.91 -6.60 -11.26
C GLY A 159 -24.97 -6.18 -10.22
N ASN A 160 -24.68 -6.28 -8.93
CA ASN A 160 -25.61 -5.98 -7.86
C ASN A 160 -25.07 -4.97 -6.85
N ARG A 161 -25.79 -3.88 -6.66
CA ARG A 161 -25.53 -2.94 -5.56
C ARG A 161 -26.19 -3.46 -4.29
N ALA A 162 -25.45 -3.43 -3.19
CA ALA A 162 -25.96 -3.82 -1.88
C ALA A 162 -26.23 -2.58 -1.01
N SER A 163 -27.27 -2.67 -0.18
CA SER A 163 -27.50 -1.79 0.96
C SER A 163 -27.49 -2.63 2.25
N ILE A 164 -26.94 -2.05 3.32
CA ILE A 164 -26.69 -2.74 4.59
C ILE A 164 -27.56 -2.11 5.66
N THR A 165 -28.25 -2.94 6.45
CA THR A 165 -28.97 -2.53 7.66
C THR A 165 -28.55 -3.44 8.81
N GLU A 166 -28.03 -2.86 9.89
CA GLU A 166 -27.75 -3.60 11.12
C GLU A 166 -29.05 -3.85 11.86
N LEU A 167 -29.28 -5.09 12.26
CA LEU A 167 -30.46 -5.54 12.95
C LEU A 167 -30.27 -5.48 14.48
N PRO A 168 -31.36 -5.47 15.28
CA PRO A 168 -31.28 -5.41 16.75
C PRO A 168 -30.49 -6.54 17.41
N ASN A 169 -30.40 -7.71 16.75
CA ASN A 169 -29.63 -8.87 17.21
C ASN A 169 -28.15 -8.85 16.78
N SER A 170 -27.65 -7.70 16.28
CA SER A 170 -26.29 -7.51 15.74
C SER A 170 -25.98 -8.34 14.50
N GLU A 171 -26.97 -8.91 13.82
CA GLU A 171 -26.85 -9.41 12.46
C GLU A 171 -27.06 -8.28 11.46
N PHE A 172 -26.78 -8.54 10.20
CA PHE A 172 -26.96 -7.58 9.11
C PHE A 172 -27.92 -8.13 8.07
N GLU A 173 -28.85 -7.28 7.65
CA GLU A 173 -29.61 -7.47 6.43
C GLU A 173 -28.87 -6.80 5.28
N VAL A 174 -28.58 -7.55 4.22
CA VAL A 174 -27.92 -7.07 3.00
C VAL A 174 -28.90 -7.23 1.84
N LYS A 175 -29.51 -6.11 1.43
CA LYS A 175 -30.50 -6.08 0.34
C LYS A 175 -29.81 -5.74 -0.98
N LEU A 176 -29.98 -6.61 -1.96
CA LEU A 176 -29.47 -6.45 -3.31
C LEU A 176 -30.43 -5.66 -4.22
N ALA A 177 -29.90 -5.01 -5.24
CA ALA A 177 -30.68 -4.24 -6.20
C ALA A 177 -31.70 -5.09 -6.98
N ASP A 178 -31.45 -6.39 -7.16
CA ASP A 178 -32.35 -7.34 -7.80
C ASP A 178 -33.47 -7.86 -6.89
N GLY A 179 -33.52 -7.37 -5.64
CA GLY A 179 -34.56 -7.70 -4.65
C GLY A 179 -34.20 -8.87 -3.73
N ARG A 180 -33.11 -9.60 -3.95
CA ARG A 180 -32.65 -10.63 -3.00
C ARG A 180 -32.24 -9.98 -1.68
N VAL A 181 -32.46 -10.70 -0.60
CA VAL A 181 -32.07 -10.31 0.77
C VAL A 181 -31.19 -11.40 1.35
N LEU A 182 -30.00 -11.04 1.78
CA LEU A 182 -29.07 -11.92 2.48
C LEU A 182 -29.01 -11.51 3.96
N THR A 183 -28.79 -12.47 4.84
CA THR A 183 -28.48 -12.21 6.24
C THR A 183 -27.00 -12.51 6.47
N ALA A 184 -26.30 -11.61 7.12
CA ALA A 184 -24.88 -11.76 7.45
C ALA A 184 -24.64 -11.57 8.95
N ASP A 185 -23.69 -12.31 9.48
CA ASP A 185 -23.23 -12.17 10.86
C ASP A 185 -22.18 -11.07 10.99
N PHE A 186 -21.53 -10.72 9.88
CA PHE A 186 -20.65 -9.56 9.80
C PHE A 186 -20.51 -9.09 8.34
N VAL A 187 -20.34 -7.79 8.15
CA VAL A 187 -20.16 -7.17 6.83
C VAL A 187 -18.85 -6.39 6.80
N ILE A 188 -18.08 -6.58 5.73
CA ILE A 188 -16.85 -5.83 5.42
C ILE A 188 -17.14 -4.93 4.21
N ASP A 189 -17.12 -3.61 4.43
CA ASP A 189 -17.28 -2.63 3.35
C ASP A 189 -15.91 -2.23 2.79
N SER A 190 -15.60 -2.72 1.59
CA SER A 190 -14.38 -2.41 0.82
C SER A 190 -14.66 -1.47 -0.36
N THR A 191 -15.79 -0.76 -0.35
CA THR A 191 -16.18 0.11 -1.48
C THR A 191 -15.53 1.49 -1.45
N ARG A 192 -15.00 1.89 -0.29
CA ARG A 192 -14.45 3.23 -0.10
C ARG A 192 -13.08 3.35 -0.75
N LYS A 193 -12.93 4.30 -1.64
CA LYS A 193 -11.63 4.67 -2.20
C LYS A 193 -10.75 5.32 -1.12
N GLY A 194 -9.45 5.07 -1.20
CA GLY A 194 -8.48 5.87 -0.45
C GLY A 194 -8.39 7.29 -1.03
N GLU A 195 -8.18 8.27 -0.16
CA GLU A 195 -7.99 9.68 -0.52
C GLU A 195 -6.52 10.04 -0.37
N PRO A 196 -5.89 10.77 -1.33
CA PRO A 196 -4.52 11.24 -1.16
C PRO A 196 -4.36 12.05 0.12
N THR A 197 -3.29 11.80 0.89
CA THR A 197 -3.02 12.49 2.14
C THR A 197 -2.22 13.77 1.89
N THR A 198 -2.80 14.69 1.15
CA THR A 198 -2.17 15.91 0.63
C THR A 198 -2.62 17.20 1.30
N GLU A 199 -3.49 17.12 2.30
CA GLU A 199 -4.03 18.26 3.02
C GLU A 199 -2.93 19.23 3.55
N PRO A 200 -1.72 18.75 3.93
CA PRO A 200 -0.65 19.63 4.37
C PRO A 200 0.06 20.42 3.27
N LEU A 201 -0.16 20.06 2.00
CA LEU A 201 0.55 20.64 0.85
C LEU A 201 -0.18 21.86 0.28
N PRO A 202 0.54 22.80 -0.37
CA PRO A 202 -0.09 23.87 -1.12
C PRO A 202 -0.96 23.33 -2.25
N GLU A 203 -2.16 23.90 -2.41
CA GLU A 203 -3.11 23.51 -3.47
C GLU A 203 -2.49 23.57 -4.89
N ALA A 204 -1.60 24.53 -5.13
CA ALA A 204 -0.90 24.67 -6.40
C ALA A 204 -0.01 23.46 -6.78
N SER A 205 0.34 22.60 -5.82
CA SER A 205 1.10 21.37 -6.08
C SER A 205 0.22 20.16 -6.44
N LEU A 206 -1.11 20.32 -6.40
CA LEU A 206 -2.07 19.22 -6.51
C LEU A 206 -2.84 19.29 -7.84
N ASN A 207 -3.19 18.11 -8.35
CA ASN A 207 -4.15 17.99 -9.46
C ASN A 207 -5.60 18.02 -8.94
N LYS A 208 -6.57 17.92 -9.87
CA LYS A 208 -8.02 17.92 -9.56
C LYS A 208 -8.47 16.75 -8.65
N ASP A 209 -7.70 15.69 -8.57
CA ASP A 209 -7.97 14.50 -7.76
C ASP A 209 -7.19 14.54 -6.43
N ASN A 210 -6.63 15.70 -6.07
CA ASN A 210 -5.79 15.96 -4.90
C ASN A 210 -4.50 15.13 -4.85
N GLU A 211 -4.01 14.65 -5.99
CA GLU A 211 -2.72 13.96 -6.07
C GLU A 211 -1.60 14.97 -6.34
N VAL A 212 -0.41 14.69 -5.79
CA VAL A 212 0.77 15.51 -6.01
C VAL A 212 1.21 15.43 -7.47
N MET A 213 1.32 16.57 -8.13
CA MET A 213 1.84 16.67 -9.49
C MET A 213 3.37 16.59 -9.50
N VAL A 214 3.92 15.55 -10.13
CA VAL A 214 5.37 15.32 -10.22
C VAL A 214 5.86 15.23 -11.66
N ASN A 215 7.15 15.49 -11.83
CA ASN A 215 7.91 15.26 -13.04
C ASN A 215 8.32 13.77 -13.15
N LEU A 216 8.96 13.38 -14.25
CA LEU A 216 9.44 11.99 -14.42
C LEU A 216 10.57 11.61 -13.45
N ASP A 217 11.27 12.56 -12.90
CA ASP A 217 12.29 12.40 -11.86
C ASP A 217 11.72 12.49 -10.44
N LEU A 218 10.39 12.54 -10.33
CA LEU A 218 9.62 12.59 -9.08
C LEU A 218 9.73 13.90 -8.30
N SER A 219 10.46 14.91 -8.80
CA SER A 219 10.39 16.27 -8.28
C SER A 219 8.98 16.85 -8.49
N PHE A 220 8.53 17.74 -7.62
CA PHE A 220 7.26 18.44 -7.82
C PHE A 220 7.30 19.25 -9.11
N LYS A 221 6.16 19.42 -9.76
CA LYS A 221 6.07 20.36 -10.89
C LYS A 221 6.32 21.79 -10.41
N ASP A 222 6.84 22.60 -11.32
CA ASP A 222 7.23 23.99 -11.06
C ASP A 222 6.02 24.91 -10.86
N THR A 223 5.18 24.57 -9.89
CA THR A 223 3.95 25.28 -9.52
C THR A 223 4.04 25.91 -8.13
N ILE A 224 5.11 25.60 -7.38
CA ILE A 224 5.37 26.10 -6.03
C ILE A 224 6.83 26.58 -5.90
N PRO A 225 7.16 27.45 -4.94
CA PRO A 225 8.53 27.81 -4.64
C PRO A 225 9.39 26.58 -4.33
N ASN A 226 10.65 26.60 -4.77
CA ASN A 226 11.62 25.54 -4.50
C ASN A 226 11.16 24.13 -4.93
N ALA A 227 10.33 24.02 -5.98
CA ALA A 227 9.75 22.76 -6.44
C ALA A 227 10.78 21.64 -6.63
N ALA A 228 11.98 21.96 -7.14
CA ALA A 228 13.09 21.02 -7.33
C ALA A 228 13.61 20.39 -6.01
N SER A 229 13.33 21.00 -4.86
CA SER A 229 13.69 20.43 -3.54
C SER A 229 12.58 19.56 -2.91
N HIS A 230 11.49 19.35 -3.63
CA HIS A 230 10.34 18.59 -3.16
C HIS A 230 10.10 17.39 -4.05
N PHE A 231 9.98 16.22 -3.48
CA PHE A 231 9.75 14.96 -4.19
C PHE A 231 8.47 14.30 -3.69
N GLY A 232 7.75 13.64 -4.60
CA GLY A 232 6.56 12.86 -4.27
C GLY A 232 6.70 11.43 -4.74
N VAL A 233 6.31 10.45 -3.90
CA VAL A 233 6.45 9.03 -4.20
C VAL A 233 5.26 8.20 -3.74
N GLY A 234 5.00 7.10 -4.40
CA GLY A 234 3.95 6.14 -4.04
C GLY A 234 2.53 6.61 -4.39
N ASP A 235 1.56 6.16 -3.61
CA ASP A 235 0.14 6.33 -3.93
C ASP A 235 -0.35 7.79 -3.87
N VAL A 236 0.42 8.69 -3.26
CA VAL A 236 0.05 10.10 -3.11
C VAL A 236 0.24 10.92 -4.39
N VAL A 237 1.00 10.42 -5.36
CA VAL A 237 1.34 11.17 -6.58
C VAL A 237 0.43 10.84 -7.76
N GLU A 238 0.31 11.79 -8.69
CA GLU A 238 -0.27 11.60 -10.02
C GLU A 238 0.69 10.75 -10.87
N TRP A 239 0.35 9.47 -11.06
CA TRP A 239 1.16 8.58 -11.89
C TRP A 239 0.32 7.61 -12.69
N SER A 240 0.91 6.97 -13.71
CA SER A 240 0.26 5.95 -14.54
C SER A 240 0.31 4.55 -13.90
N GLY A 241 -0.47 3.63 -14.44
CA GLY A 241 -0.53 2.25 -13.96
C GLY A 241 -1.42 2.08 -12.73
N ILE A 242 -1.28 0.94 -12.09
CA ILE A 242 -2.01 0.59 -10.87
C ILE A 242 -1.16 0.95 -9.65
N LYS A 243 -1.71 1.71 -8.71
CA LYS A 243 -1.03 2.07 -7.46
C LYS A 243 -0.84 0.83 -6.58
N ARG A 244 0.42 0.54 -6.21
CA ARG A 244 0.82 -0.67 -5.48
C ARG A 244 2.14 -0.48 -4.74
N ALA A 245 2.44 -1.35 -3.79
CA ALA A 245 3.64 -1.26 -2.96
C ALA A 245 4.94 -1.29 -3.78
N GLY A 246 5.08 -2.20 -4.75
CA GLY A 246 6.26 -2.29 -5.62
C GLY A 246 6.55 -0.98 -6.36
N SER A 247 5.51 -0.33 -6.90
CA SER A 247 5.64 0.98 -7.54
C SER A 247 6.16 2.04 -6.57
N ALA A 248 5.63 2.06 -5.34
CA ALA A 248 6.06 3.01 -4.32
C ALA A 248 7.54 2.81 -3.91
N MET A 249 8.00 1.56 -3.84
CA MET A 249 9.41 1.23 -3.53
C MET A 249 10.35 1.70 -4.63
N VAL A 250 10.01 1.46 -5.90
CA VAL A 250 10.80 1.94 -7.05
C VAL A 250 10.88 3.47 -7.06
N MET A 251 9.76 4.16 -6.84
CA MET A 251 9.75 5.63 -6.73
C MET A 251 10.61 6.12 -5.56
N GLY A 252 10.54 5.46 -4.40
CA GLY A 252 11.35 5.83 -3.23
C GLY A 252 12.84 5.76 -3.51
N MET A 253 13.29 4.68 -4.16
CA MET A 253 14.69 4.52 -4.55
C MET A 253 15.13 5.59 -5.57
N ALA A 254 14.30 5.86 -6.59
CA ALA A 254 14.62 6.87 -7.59
C ALA A 254 14.69 8.28 -6.99
N ALA A 255 13.76 8.65 -6.11
CA ALA A 255 13.78 9.93 -5.42
C ALA A 255 15.02 10.09 -4.52
N ALA A 256 15.39 9.04 -3.77
CA ALA A 256 16.59 9.05 -2.94
C ALA A 256 17.87 9.23 -3.79
N HIS A 257 17.96 8.51 -4.92
CA HIS A 257 19.07 8.69 -5.86
C HIS A 257 19.14 10.13 -6.40
N ASN A 258 18.00 10.70 -6.79
CA ASN A 258 17.95 12.04 -7.38
C ASN A 258 18.34 13.12 -6.37
N ILE A 259 17.86 13.01 -5.12
CA ILE A 259 18.30 13.90 -4.04
C ILE A 259 19.81 13.79 -3.79
N TYR A 260 20.34 12.56 -3.80
CA TYR A 260 21.76 12.34 -3.61
C TYR A 260 22.58 12.92 -4.77
N ALA A 261 22.12 12.78 -6.01
CA ALA A 261 22.71 13.42 -7.18
C ALA A 261 22.75 14.94 -7.05
N ASP A 262 21.65 15.57 -6.61
CA ASP A 262 21.60 17.02 -6.38
C ASP A 262 22.60 17.47 -5.32
N ILE A 263 22.74 16.74 -4.22
CA ILE A 263 23.72 17.04 -3.16
C ILE A 263 25.14 17.00 -3.72
N LEU A 264 25.51 15.92 -4.42
CA LEU A 264 26.84 15.77 -5.00
C LEU A 264 27.14 16.83 -6.06
N ASN A 265 26.16 17.17 -6.89
CA ASN A 265 26.32 18.22 -7.89
C ASN A 265 26.49 19.60 -7.24
N SER A 266 25.80 19.88 -6.13
CA SER A 266 25.95 21.13 -5.39
C SER A 266 27.31 21.24 -4.69
N GLU A 267 27.92 20.14 -4.29
CA GLU A 267 29.28 20.11 -3.75
C GLU A 267 30.36 20.32 -4.83
N ASN A 268 30.02 20.01 -6.09
CA ASN A 268 30.88 20.09 -7.26
C ASN A 268 30.36 21.06 -8.34
N GLU A 269 29.88 22.22 -7.93
CA GLU A 269 29.27 23.22 -8.85
C GLU A 269 30.09 23.58 -10.10
N ASN A 270 31.41 23.43 -10.04
CA ASN A 270 32.32 23.71 -11.16
C ASN A 270 32.68 22.45 -11.98
N ALA A 271 32.11 21.30 -11.69
CA ALA A 271 32.37 20.10 -12.47
C ALA A 271 31.81 20.26 -13.91
N PRO A 272 32.51 19.77 -14.95
CA PRO A 272 31.94 19.68 -16.28
C PRO A 272 30.61 18.91 -16.27
N THR A 273 29.69 19.29 -17.15
CA THR A 273 28.36 18.63 -17.23
C THR A 273 28.46 17.12 -17.42
N GLU A 274 29.51 16.63 -18.03
CA GLU A 274 29.80 15.22 -18.26
C GLU A 274 30.16 14.44 -16.97
N GLU A 275 30.59 15.16 -15.93
CA GLU A 275 30.93 14.62 -14.61
C GLU A 275 29.79 14.79 -13.58
N GLN A 276 28.70 15.44 -13.96
CA GLN A 276 27.55 15.61 -13.10
C GLN A 276 26.69 14.32 -13.02
N TYR A 277 26.15 14.07 -11.85
CA TYR A 277 25.22 12.95 -11.61
C TYR A 277 23.86 13.25 -12.21
N ASN A 278 23.37 12.34 -13.02
CA ASN A 278 22.06 12.48 -13.68
C ASN A 278 20.93 11.95 -12.82
N HIS A 279 19.76 12.60 -12.89
CA HIS A 279 18.56 12.09 -12.32
C HIS A 279 18.07 10.82 -13.03
N ILE A 280 17.58 9.86 -12.24
CA ILE A 280 16.75 8.76 -12.73
C ILE A 280 15.39 9.35 -13.12
N LYS A 281 15.00 9.16 -14.37
CA LYS A 281 13.68 9.53 -14.87
C LYS A 281 12.87 8.27 -15.13
N LEU A 282 11.79 8.10 -14.38
CA LEU A 282 10.91 6.95 -14.54
C LEU A 282 10.01 7.15 -15.77
N SER A 283 9.85 6.10 -16.56
CA SER A 283 8.85 6.09 -17.63
C SER A 283 7.44 5.97 -17.04
N LYS A 284 6.43 6.32 -17.82
CA LYS A 284 5.04 5.99 -17.47
C LYS A 284 4.86 4.47 -17.51
N TRP A 285 4.22 3.93 -16.47
CA TRP A 285 4.03 2.50 -16.33
C TRP A 285 2.75 2.02 -16.98
N GLU A 286 2.86 0.83 -17.59
CA GLU A 286 1.70 0.05 -17.97
C GLU A 286 1.00 -0.52 -16.71
N PRO A 287 -0.29 -0.83 -16.80
CA PRO A 287 -0.98 -1.53 -15.71
C PRO A 287 -0.33 -2.89 -15.44
N VAL A 288 0.04 -3.12 -14.19
CA VAL A 288 0.57 -4.40 -13.70
C VAL A 288 -0.09 -4.68 -12.36
N ILE A 289 -0.50 -5.90 -12.13
CA ILE A 289 -1.08 -6.33 -10.86
C ILE A 289 -0.49 -7.67 -10.40
N GLY A 290 -0.29 -7.80 -9.09
CA GLY A 290 -0.18 -9.06 -8.38
C GLY A 290 -1.20 -9.06 -7.26
N ILE A 291 -2.05 -10.08 -7.21
CA ILE A 291 -3.12 -10.19 -6.21
C ILE A 291 -3.15 -11.60 -5.62
N ALA A 292 -3.12 -11.65 -4.28
CA ALA A 292 -3.29 -12.90 -3.54
C ALA A 292 -4.78 -13.23 -3.45
N ILE A 293 -5.14 -14.46 -3.80
CA ILE A 293 -6.52 -14.96 -3.79
C ILE A 293 -6.52 -16.29 -3.05
N GLY A 294 -6.54 -16.22 -1.74
CA GLY A 294 -6.45 -17.40 -0.89
C GLY A 294 -5.12 -18.12 -1.02
N LYS A 295 -5.14 -19.37 -1.49
CA LYS A 295 -3.93 -20.19 -1.69
C LYS A 295 -3.24 -19.90 -3.02
N GLN A 296 -3.88 -19.15 -3.89
CA GLN A 296 -3.39 -18.83 -5.21
C GLN A 296 -3.05 -17.35 -5.34
N CYS A 297 -2.25 -17.03 -6.34
CA CYS A 297 -1.98 -15.67 -6.76
C CYS A 297 -2.26 -15.54 -8.25
N LEU A 298 -2.70 -14.37 -8.68
CA LEU A 298 -2.69 -13.99 -10.08
C LEU A 298 -1.80 -12.78 -10.27
N THR A 299 -0.91 -12.84 -11.25
CA THR A 299 -0.12 -11.71 -11.73
C THR A 299 -0.44 -11.43 -13.18
N TRP A 300 -0.45 -10.15 -13.56
CA TRP A 300 -0.60 -9.74 -14.95
C TRP A 300 0.22 -8.47 -15.21
N GLY A 301 0.84 -8.46 -16.39
CA GLY A 301 1.50 -7.33 -17.02
C GLY A 301 1.47 -7.54 -18.53
N SER A 302 1.78 -6.50 -19.33
CA SER A 302 1.84 -6.61 -20.79
C SER A 302 2.79 -7.71 -21.24
N GLU A 303 3.91 -7.87 -20.56
CA GLU A 303 4.83 -9.00 -20.63
C GLU A 303 5.23 -9.39 -19.19
N PRO A 304 5.21 -10.67 -18.83
CA PRO A 304 4.98 -11.88 -19.62
C PRO A 304 3.50 -12.29 -19.76
N GLY A 305 2.54 -11.39 -19.59
CA GLY A 305 1.12 -11.69 -19.62
C GLY A 305 0.57 -12.17 -18.28
N MET A 306 -0.48 -12.99 -18.31
CA MET A 306 -1.14 -13.52 -17.12
C MET A 306 -0.47 -14.80 -16.63
N LYS A 307 -0.14 -14.84 -15.32
CA LYS A 307 0.26 -16.06 -14.61
C LYS A 307 -0.60 -16.22 -13.36
N TYR A 308 -0.91 -17.43 -12.97
CA TYR A 308 -1.72 -17.70 -11.78
C TYR A 308 -1.45 -19.09 -11.21
N GLY A 309 -1.91 -19.33 -9.99
CA GLY A 309 -1.83 -20.59 -9.28
C GLY A 309 -0.99 -20.54 -8.01
N VAL A 310 -0.83 -21.71 -7.39
CA VAL A 310 -0.10 -21.86 -6.11
C VAL A 310 1.40 -21.57 -6.29
N GLU A 311 2.02 -22.02 -7.38
CA GLU A 311 3.43 -21.75 -7.64
C GLU A 311 3.72 -20.25 -7.81
N VAL A 312 2.76 -19.51 -8.40
CA VAL A 312 2.85 -18.06 -8.51
C VAL A 312 2.72 -17.41 -7.14
N MET A 313 1.83 -17.93 -6.28
CA MET A 313 1.70 -17.47 -4.89
C MET A 313 3.01 -17.66 -4.10
N GLU A 314 3.62 -18.84 -4.19
CA GLU A 314 4.89 -19.14 -3.52
C GLU A 314 6.02 -18.21 -3.98
N GLY A 315 6.09 -17.90 -5.27
CA GLY A 315 7.13 -17.05 -5.84
C GLY A 315 6.98 -15.57 -5.48
N TYR A 316 5.76 -15.04 -5.48
CA TYR A 316 5.49 -13.61 -5.28
C TYR A 316 5.24 -13.24 -3.83
N PHE A 317 4.42 -14.02 -3.13
CA PHE A 317 3.95 -13.69 -1.79
C PHE A 317 4.47 -14.64 -0.71
N GLY A 318 4.89 -15.85 -1.06
CA GLY A 318 5.31 -16.85 -0.07
C GLY A 318 4.22 -17.15 0.96
N SER A 319 4.64 -17.57 2.15
CA SER A 319 3.73 -17.91 3.26
C SER A 319 3.35 -16.70 4.12
N ASP A 320 3.96 -15.53 3.90
CA ASP A 320 3.82 -14.32 4.72
C ASP A 320 3.26 -13.13 3.96
N LEU A 321 2.59 -13.38 2.85
CA LEU A 321 2.03 -12.37 1.94
C LEU A 321 3.06 -11.34 1.44
N GLY A 322 4.28 -11.82 1.20
CA GLY A 322 5.37 -11.04 0.61
C GLY A 322 6.16 -10.19 1.61
N TRP A 323 5.96 -10.36 2.92
CA TRP A 323 6.66 -9.57 3.93
C TRP A 323 8.18 -9.71 3.84
N ALA A 324 8.70 -10.94 3.84
CA ALA A 324 10.14 -11.19 3.74
C ALA A 324 10.72 -10.70 2.41
N ASN A 325 10.00 -10.91 1.30
CA ASN A 325 10.40 -10.42 -0.02
C ASN A 325 10.48 -8.88 -0.05
N ASN A 326 9.50 -8.20 0.55
CA ASN A 326 9.49 -6.73 0.63
C ASN A 326 10.64 -6.20 1.46
N LEU A 327 10.93 -6.79 2.64
CA LEU A 327 12.09 -6.40 3.45
C LEU A 327 13.39 -6.55 2.67
N LYS A 328 13.59 -7.69 2.04
CA LYS A 328 14.77 -7.96 1.20
C LYS A 328 14.89 -6.95 0.06
N TYR A 329 13.77 -6.62 -0.62
CA TYR A 329 13.74 -5.68 -1.74
C TYR A 329 14.17 -4.27 -1.33
N ILE A 330 13.74 -3.80 -0.16
CA ILE A 330 14.14 -2.47 0.37
C ILE A 330 15.44 -2.51 1.17
N GLY A 331 16.16 -3.64 1.17
CA GLY A 331 17.45 -3.78 1.84
C GLY A 331 17.39 -3.79 3.37
N LEU A 332 16.24 -4.15 3.96
CA LEU A 332 16.12 -4.30 5.41
C LEU A 332 16.28 -5.76 5.83
N THR A 333 17.09 -6.00 6.83
CA THR A 333 17.23 -7.31 7.47
C THR A 333 16.36 -7.39 8.72
N ASP A 334 15.67 -8.53 8.88
CA ASP A 334 14.97 -8.85 10.11
C ASP A 334 15.97 -9.44 11.11
N VAL A 335 16.21 -8.74 12.20
CA VAL A 335 17.05 -9.25 13.29
C VAL A 335 16.14 -9.92 14.31
N ASP A 336 16.36 -11.19 14.58
CA ASP A 336 15.71 -11.92 15.66
C ASP A 336 15.96 -11.21 17.00
N GLU A 337 14.94 -11.14 17.85
CA GLU A 337 14.97 -10.40 19.12
C GLU A 337 16.08 -10.85 20.07
N ASP A 338 16.62 -12.06 19.88
CA ASP A 338 17.62 -12.70 20.75
C ASP A 338 19.07 -12.48 20.31
N ASN A 339 19.33 -11.88 19.14
CA ASN A 339 20.69 -11.61 18.66
C ASN A 339 21.05 -10.13 18.79
N GLU A 340 22.07 -9.82 19.58
CA GLU A 340 22.71 -8.51 19.55
C GLU A 340 23.24 -8.24 18.12
N PRO A 341 22.89 -7.08 17.51
CA PRO A 341 23.28 -6.81 16.14
C PRO A 341 24.79 -6.64 16.01
N ALA A 342 25.35 -7.27 14.99
CA ALA A 342 26.69 -6.94 14.51
C ALA A 342 26.77 -5.43 14.17
N LYS A 343 27.90 -4.78 14.52
CA LYS A 343 28.13 -3.38 14.14
C LYS A 343 28.01 -3.26 12.61
N PRO A 344 27.27 -2.27 12.08
CA PRO A 344 27.14 -2.09 10.66
C PRO A 344 28.51 -1.84 10.04
N GLU A 345 28.91 -2.68 9.07
CA GLU A 345 29.99 -2.33 8.15
C GLU A 345 29.51 -1.17 7.26
N ALA A 346 30.34 -0.18 7.10
CA ALA A 346 30.04 0.95 6.22
C ALA A 346 29.82 0.43 4.78
N VAL A 347 28.59 0.50 4.31
CA VAL A 347 28.24 0.19 2.91
C VAL A 347 28.94 1.22 2.03
N LYS A 348 29.93 0.78 1.28
CA LYS A 348 30.54 1.61 0.22
C LYS A 348 29.54 1.70 -0.91
N LEU A 349 28.98 2.88 -1.09
CA LEU A 349 27.98 3.24 -2.12
C LEU A 349 28.51 3.17 -3.57
N GLY A 350 29.58 2.43 -3.84
CA GLY A 350 30.19 2.30 -5.17
C GLY A 350 29.71 1.14 -6.02
N ASP A 351 28.98 0.16 -5.47
CA ASP A 351 28.69 -1.12 -6.15
C ASP A 351 27.19 -1.41 -6.38
N VAL A 352 26.32 -0.42 -6.32
CA VAL A 352 24.95 -0.59 -6.81
C VAL A 352 24.94 -0.40 -8.32
N GLY A 353 25.36 -1.44 -9.04
CA GLY A 353 25.16 -1.53 -10.47
C GLY A 353 23.67 -1.39 -10.75
N VAL A 354 23.32 -0.38 -11.55
CA VAL A 354 21.98 -0.22 -12.12
C VAL A 354 21.76 -1.40 -13.06
N GLN A 355 21.40 -2.56 -12.51
CA GLN A 355 20.75 -3.57 -13.33
C GLN A 355 19.39 -3.01 -13.74
N GLU A 356 19.08 -3.12 -15.02
CA GLU A 356 17.79 -2.75 -15.60
C GLU A 356 16.67 -3.19 -14.66
N ILE A 357 16.02 -2.21 -14.04
CA ILE A 357 14.86 -2.45 -13.20
C ILE A 357 13.72 -2.83 -14.15
N SER A 358 13.69 -4.10 -14.51
CA SER A 358 12.57 -4.68 -15.25
C SER A 358 11.32 -4.51 -14.41
N ALA A 359 10.21 -4.17 -15.06
CA ALA A 359 8.90 -3.88 -14.47
C ALA A 359 8.21 -5.10 -13.84
N ALA A 360 8.96 -5.97 -13.18
CA ALA A 360 8.48 -7.18 -12.51
C ALA A 360 8.72 -7.07 -11.00
N ALA A 361 7.97 -6.17 -10.34
CA ALA A 361 7.69 -6.22 -8.92
C ALA A 361 6.29 -5.62 -8.63
#